data_fab0624cdbde3192741ca0ccfd9a92bd
#
_entry.id   fab0624cdbde3192741ca0ccfd9a92bd
#
_cell.length_a   1.000
_cell.length_b   1.000
_cell.length_c   1.000
_cell.angle_alpha   90.00
_cell.angle_beta   90.00
_cell.angle_gamma   90.00
#
_symmetry.space_group_name_H-M   'P 1'
#
loop_
_entity.id
_entity.type
_entity.pdbx_description
1 polymer ?
#
loop_
_entity_poly.entity_id
_entity_poly.type
_entity_poly.pdbx_seq_one_letter_code
_entity_poly.pdbx_strand_id
1 'polypeptide(L)'
;DNAIKDYKLYPLDRCFDDQTKMKVCDLIRDAIGCKRKINLEELDEWNDMDLRDPYNKYKGVLIPPRRRQLCFSRIVRGPANLRNLNEFKEEILKGAQSEGKFLGNYYNEDKGNYYKEHKDKEKALEAMKNSFYDYEYIIKGTDMLANIQFKDIKRKLDKLLTKETNNTKKVDDWWETNKKSIWNAMLCGYKKSGNKIIDRSWCTIPTTEKTPQFLGWIKEWGTNVCIEKEKYKKNVKSECSNVPNNNLGSQASESKNCTSEIRKYQEWSRKRSIQWDAISERYKKYKGMDILKDVKEPDANEYLKEHCSKCPCGFNDMQEIANNKDNEKETFNRIIEKVNIPAE
;
A
#
# COMPACT_ATOMS: atom_id res chain seq x y z
N ASP A 1 -11.88 -3.22 32.46
CA ASP A 1 -10.76 -2.28 32.61
C ASP A 1 -9.39 -2.94 32.88
N ASN A 2 -9.36 -4.12 33.50
CA ASN A 2 -8.12 -4.88 33.76
C ASN A 2 -7.59 -5.63 32.53
N ALA A 3 -8.45 -5.93 31.58
CA ALA A 3 -8.10 -6.74 30.41
C ALA A 3 -7.04 -6.14 29.49
N ILE A 4 -6.98 -4.80 29.42
CA ILE A 4 -5.98 -4.10 28.60
C ILE A 4 -4.66 -3.93 29.35
N LYS A 5 -4.67 -3.95 30.68
CA LYS A 5 -3.46 -4.02 31.51
C LYS A 5 -2.74 -5.38 31.31
N ASP A 6 -3.51 -6.46 31.20
CA ASP A 6 -2.96 -7.80 30.93
C ASP A 6 -2.36 -7.93 29.52
N TYR A 7 -2.77 -7.06 28.56
CA TYR A 7 -2.13 -6.99 27.24
C TYR A 7 -0.65 -6.56 27.31
N LYS A 8 -0.22 -5.89 28.41
CA LYS A 8 1.19 -5.57 28.68
C LYS A 8 1.99 -6.76 29.18
N LEU A 9 1.34 -7.74 29.80
CA LEU A 9 2.00 -8.83 30.52
C LEU A 9 2.19 -10.09 29.67
N TYR A 10 1.48 -10.20 28.54
CA TYR A 10 1.71 -11.32 27.65
C TYR A 10 2.84 -10.99 26.68
N PRO A 11 3.99 -11.66 26.79
CA PRO A 11 4.95 -11.65 25.70
C PRO A 11 4.25 -12.32 24.52
N LEU A 12 3.83 -11.50 23.54
CA LEU A 12 3.35 -11.96 22.24
C LEU A 12 4.55 -12.54 21.45
N ASP A 13 5.40 -13.30 22.11
CA ASP A 13 6.62 -13.88 21.58
C ASP A 13 6.36 -14.99 20.59
N ARG A 14 5.11 -15.47 20.54
CA ARG A 14 4.66 -16.44 19.57
C ARG A 14 3.41 -15.87 18.92
N CYS A 15 3.50 -15.56 17.64
CA CYS A 15 2.37 -15.15 16.85
C CYS A 15 1.30 -16.23 16.90
N PHE A 16 0.31 -16.01 17.73
CA PHE A 16 -0.90 -16.82 17.85
C PHE A 16 -0.71 -18.34 18.02
N ASP A 17 -0.05 -18.74 19.09
CA ASP A 17 -0.27 -20.03 19.67
C ASP A 17 -1.57 -19.98 20.46
N ASP A 18 -2.47 -20.88 20.09
CA ASP A 18 -3.69 -21.34 20.76
C ASP A 18 -4.47 -20.45 21.75
N GLN A 19 -5.70 -20.78 21.85
CA GLN A 19 -6.84 -20.38 22.70
C GLN A 19 -6.72 -19.18 23.66
N THR A 20 -5.59 -19.01 24.36
CA THR A 20 -5.37 -17.87 25.28
C THR A 20 -5.16 -16.54 24.55
N LYS A 21 -4.57 -16.55 23.37
CA LYS A 21 -4.28 -15.33 22.59
C LYS A 21 -5.45 -14.85 21.76
N MET A 22 -6.37 -15.74 21.38
CA MET A 22 -7.66 -15.32 20.85
C MET A 22 -8.41 -14.44 21.85
N LYS A 23 -8.35 -14.76 23.15
CA LYS A 23 -8.97 -13.91 24.18
C LYS A 23 -8.42 -12.48 24.20
N VAL A 24 -7.10 -12.29 23.99
CA VAL A 24 -6.51 -10.95 23.92
C VAL A 24 -7.00 -10.17 22.70
N CYS A 25 -7.11 -10.82 21.53
CA CYS A 25 -7.66 -10.21 20.34
C CYS A 25 -9.13 -9.81 20.51
N ASP A 26 -9.91 -10.60 21.27
CA ASP A 26 -11.33 -10.31 21.53
C ASP A 26 -11.54 -9.11 22.47
N LEU A 27 -10.55 -8.79 23.29
CA LEU A 27 -10.61 -7.65 24.23
C LEU A 27 -10.44 -6.30 23.52
N ILE A 28 -9.80 -6.27 22.36
CA ILE A 28 -9.67 -5.05 21.57
C ILE A 28 -10.99 -4.83 20.81
N ARG A 29 -11.68 -3.74 21.12
CA ARG A 29 -12.91 -3.35 20.42
C ARG A 29 -12.58 -2.76 19.04
N ASP A 30 -13.51 -2.89 18.09
CA ASP A 30 -13.36 -2.24 16.78
C ASP A 30 -13.36 -0.70 16.93
N ALA A 31 -12.56 -0.04 16.10
CA ALA A 31 -12.52 1.42 16.08
C ALA A 31 -13.82 1.98 15.48
N ILE A 32 -14.38 3.00 16.15
CA ILE A 32 -15.58 3.66 15.67
C ILE A 32 -15.23 4.59 14.49
N GLY A 33 -16.01 4.51 13.42
CA GLY A 33 -15.90 5.39 12.26
C GLY A 33 -14.92 4.94 11.18
N CYS A 34 -14.30 3.79 11.33
CA CYS A 34 -13.58 3.14 10.24
C CYS A 34 -14.56 2.52 9.25
N LYS A 35 -14.26 2.62 7.97
CA LYS A 35 -15.10 2.11 6.88
C LYS A 35 -14.44 0.93 6.20
N ARG A 36 -15.27 0.11 5.52
CA ARG A 36 -14.82 -0.96 4.63
C ARG A 36 -13.88 -0.39 3.56
N LYS A 37 -12.87 -1.16 3.18
CA LYS A 37 -11.95 -0.82 2.10
C LYS A 37 -12.60 -1.03 0.75
N ILE A 38 -12.35 -0.13 -0.18
CA ILE A 38 -12.81 -0.19 -1.57
C ILE A 38 -11.67 0.22 -2.51
N ASN A 39 -11.65 -0.33 -3.71
CA ASN A 39 -10.79 0.10 -4.82
C ASN A 39 -9.29 0.21 -4.46
N LEU A 40 -8.78 -0.64 -3.56
CA LEU A 40 -7.39 -0.54 -3.09
C LEU A 40 -6.37 -0.84 -4.19
N GLU A 41 -6.75 -1.67 -5.16
CA GLU A 41 -5.88 -2.10 -6.26
C GLU A 41 -6.05 -1.26 -7.52
N GLU A 42 -7.03 -0.35 -7.55
CA GLU A 42 -7.30 0.47 -8.72
C GLU A 42 -6.26 1.59 -8.87
N LEU A 43 -5.41 1.46 -9.87
CA LEU A 43 -4.35 2.44 -10.16
C LEU A 43 -4.89 3.82 -10.56
N ASP A 44 -6.12 3.90 -11.08
CA ASP A 44 -6.76 5.18 -11.40
C ASP A 44 -7.11 6.01 -10.15
N GLU A 45 -7.20 5.35 -8.98
CA GLU A 45 -7.41 6.00 -7.69
C GLU A 45 -6.13 6.62 -7.09
N TRP A 46 -4.96 6.36 -7.68
CA TRP A 46 -3.70 6.95 -7.25
C TRP A 46 -3.58 8.37 -7.79
N ASN A 47 -3.73 9.36 -6.93
CA ASN A 47 -3.63 10.76 -7.28
C ASN A 47 -3.16 11.62 -6.10
N ASP A 48 -2.96 12.91 -6.33
CA ASP A 48 -2.48 13.89 -5.35
C ASP A 48 -3.57 14.83 -4.83
N MET A 49 -4.84 14.58 -5.13
CA MET A 49 -5.95 15.52 -4.86
C MET A 49 -6.18 15.82 -3.37
N ASP A 50 -5.83 14.89 -2.48
CA ASP A 50 -5.98 15.08 -1.03
C ASP A 50 -4.79 15.79 -0.38
N LEU A 51 -3.79 16.15 -1.16
CA LEU A 51 -2.64 16.92 -0.70
C LEU A 51 -3.02 18.39 -0.65
N ARG A 52 -3.55 18.85 0.47
CA ARG A 52 -3.70 20.26 0.76
C ARG A 52 -2.32 20.85 1.11
N ASP A 53 -1.56 21.13 0.08
CA ASP A 53 -0.24 21.71 0.20
C ASP A 53 -0.26 23.15 -0.32
N PRO A 54 -0.30 24.16 0.57
CA PRO A 54 -0.32 25.56 0.16
C PRO A 54 0.95 25.98 -0.61
N TYR A 55 2.02 25.19 -0.52
CA TYR A 55 3.32 25.50 -1.13
C TYR A 55 3.72 24.55 -2.26
N ASN A 56 2.81 23.73 -2.77
CA ASN A 56 3.08 22.71 -3.79
C ASN A 56 4.24 21.75 -3.42
N LYS A 57 4.52 21.57 -2.13
CA LYS A 57 5.62 20.74 -1.65
C LYS A 57 5.45 19.28 -2.04
N TYR A 58 4.22 18.79 -2.07
CA TYR A 58 3.88 17.40 -2.35
C TYR A 58 3.13 17.20 -3.68
N LYS A 59 3.01 18.24 -4.51
CA LYS A 59 2.38 18.13 -5.82
C LYS A 59 3.03 17.00 -6.64
N GLY A 60 2.21 16.11 -7.20
CA GLY A 60 2.65 14.96 -7.99
C GLY A 60 3.08 13.74 -7.14
N VAL A 61 2.92 13.77 -5.81
CA VAL A 61 3.01 12.56 -5.00
C VAL A 61 1.73 11.76 -5.14
N LEU A 62 1.83 10.55 -5.67
CA LEU A 62 0.68 9.65 -5.78
C LEU A 62 0.43 8.95 -4.45
N ILE A 63 -0.76 9.15 -3.90
CA ILE A 63 -1.16 8.58 -2.61
C ILE A 63 -1.85 7.23 -2.86
N PRO A 64 -1.43 6.16 -2.18
CA PRO A 64 -2.12 4.88 -2.25
C PRO A 64 -3.58 5.00 -1.78
N PRO A 65 -4.58 4.41 -2.49
CA PRO A 65 -5.96 4.34 -2.03
C PRO A 65 -6.07 3.75 -0.61
N ARG A 66 -5.24 2.78 -0.29
CA ARG A 66 -5.11 2.19 1.05
C ARG A 66 -4.79 3.26 2.10
N ARG A 67 -3.84 4.16 1.82
CA ARG A 67 -3.43 5.22 2.77
C ARG A 67 -4.55 6.23 3.02
N ARG A 68 -5.35 6.58 2.01
CA ARG A 68 -6.52 7.46 2.18
C ARG A 68 -7.60 6.83 3.03
N GLN A 69 -7.71 5.52 2.99
CA GLN A 69 -8.69 4.74 3.72
C GLN A 69 -8.11 4.15 5.01
N LEU A 70 -6.92 4.61 5.45
CA LEU A 70 -6.28 4.11 6.66
C LEU A 70 -7.22 4.30 7.86
N CYS A 71 -7.46 3.20 8.58
CA CYS A 71 -8.25 3.23 9.79
C CYS A 71 -7.40 3.75 10.93
N PHE A 72 -7.70 4.95 11.37
CA PHE A 72 -7.17 5.52 12.60
C PHE A 72 -8.34 5.82 13.52
N SER A 73 -8.24 5.48 14.80
CA SER A 73 -9.35 5.56 15.75
C SER A 73 -9.86 6.98 16.00
N ARG A 74 -10.75 7.13 16.99
CA ARG A 74 -11.31 8.40 17.47
C ARG A 74 -10.29 9.49 17.84
N ILE A 75 -9.01 9.16 18.01
CA ILE A 75 -7.96 10.16 18.23
C ILE A 75 -8.02 11.28 17.19
N VAL A 76 -8.44 10.92 15.97
CA VAL A 76 -8.50 11.81 14.81
C VAL A 76 -9.75 12.68 14.79
N ARG A 77 -10.89 12.17 15.27
CA ARG A 77 -12.21 12.76 14.98
C ARG A 77 -12.89 13.47 16.15
N GLY A 78 -12.33 13.45 17.35
CA GLY A 78 -13.02 14.00 18.48
C GLY A 78 -12.13 14.73 19.46
N PRO A 79 -12.73 15.52 20.37
CA PRO A 79 -12.08 15.94 21.59
C PRO A 79 -11.95 14.72 22.51
N ALA A 80 -11.31 13.64 22.01
CA ALA A 80 -10.92 12.57 22.89
C ALA A 80 -9.94 13.19 23.89
N ASN A 81 -10.44 13.60 25.04
CA ASN A 81 -9.63 13.96 26.18
C ASN A 81 -8.91 12.70 26.65
N LEU A 82 -7.89 12.33 25.89
CA LEU A 82 -7.00 11.25 26.26
C LEU A 82 -6.28 11.70 27.53
N ARG A 83 -6.53 11.00 28.62
CA ARG A 83 -6.04 11.39 29.93
C ARG A 83 -4.60 10.92 30.17
N ASN A 84 -4.23 9.83 29.51
CA ASN A 84 -2.97 9.14 29.75
C ASN A 84 -2.47 8.35 28.52
N LEU A 85 -1.23 7.90 28.59
CA LEU A 85 -0.56 7.12 27.52
C LEU A 85 -1.24 5.76 27.29
N ASN A 86 -1.89 5.17 28.30
CA ASN A 86 -2.60 3.90 28.11
C ASN A 86 -3.85 4.10 27.24
N GLU A 87 -4.67 5.13 27.50
CA GLU A 87 -5.82 5.45 26.65
C GLU A 87 -5.39 5.76 25.21
N PHE A 88 -4.29 6.49 25.04
CA PHE A 88 -3.72 6.74 23.71
C PHE A 88 -3.35 5.43 23.01
N LYS A 89 -2.63 4.54 23.70
CA LYS A 89 -2.25 3.23 23.17
C LYS A 89 -3.49 2.41 22.79
N GLU A 90 -4.50 2.35 23.65
CA GLU A 90 -5.74 1.62 23.38
C GLU A 90 -6.41 2.07 22.09
N GLU A 91 -6.50 3.36 21.88
CA GLU A 91 -7.10 3.91 20.67
C GLU A 91 -6.28 3.58 19.42
N ILE A 92 -4.96 3.62 19.49
CA ILE A 92 -4.08 3.18 18.39
C ILE A 92 -4.30 1.68 18.08
N LEU A 93 -4.38 0.83 19.10
CA LEU A 93 -4.61 -0.61 18.93
C LEU A 93 -5.97 -0.92 18.32
N LYS A 94 -7.04 -0.19 18.71
CA LYS A 94 -8.37 -0.31 18.06
C LYS A 94 -8.31 0.02 16.57
N GLY A 95 -7.62 1.10 16.22
CA GLY A 95 -7.41 1.48 14.82
C GLY A 95 -6.66 0.40 14.05
N ALA A 96 -5.53 -0.06 14.58
CA ALA A 96 -4.69 -1.08 13.97
C ALA A 96 -5.44 -2.42 13.78
N GLN A 97 -6.22 -2.85 14.78
CA GLN A 97 -7.05 -4.04 14.65
C GLN A 97 -8.11 -3.89 13.56
N SER A 98 -8.81 -2.75 13.52
CA SER A 98 -9.81 -2.50 12.49
C SER A 98 -9.18 -2.43 11.10
N GLU A 99 -7.99 -1.86 10.97
CA GLU A 99 -7.22 -1.84 9.71
C GLU A 99 -6.96 -3.25 9.20
N GLY A 100 -6.40 -4.12 10.05
CA GLY A 100 -6.14 -5.51 9.70
C GLY A 100 -7.42 -6.29 9.33
N LYS A 101 -8.53 -6.08 10.07
CA LYS A 101 -9.83 -6.68 9.77
C LYS A 101 -10.37 -6.26 8.40
N PHE A 102 -10.34 -4.97 8.11
CA PHE A 102 -10.87 -4.46 6.84
C PHE A 102 -10.00 -4.82 5.64
N LEU A 103 -8.68 -4.87 5.80
CA LEU A 103 -7.78 -5.39 4.76
C LEU A 103 -8.00 -6.89 4.54
N GLY A 104 -8.13 -7.66 5.63
CA GLY A 104 -8.44 -9.09 5.55
C GLY A 104 -9.77 -9.35 4.83
N ASN A 105 -10.80 -8.59 5.13
CA ASN A 105 -12.09 -8.68 4.43
C ASN A 105 -11.92 -8.35 2.95
N TYR A 106 -11.24 -7.25 2.61
CA TYR A 106 -11.07 -6.79 1.23
C TYR A 106 -10.42 -7.85 0.33
N TYR A 107 -9.35 -8.49 0.81
CA TYR A 107 -8.62 -9.50 0.03
C TYR A 107 -9.23 -10.92 0.10
N ASN A 108 -10.22 -11.14 0.95
CA ASN A 108 -10.91 -12.43 1.07
C ASN A 108 -12.32 -12.46 0.51
N GLU A 109 -12.92 -11.31 0.25
CA GLU A 109 -14.25 -11.28 -0.33
C GLU A 109 -14.22 -11.94 -1.71
N ASP A 110 -15.12 -12.92 -1.89
CA ASP A 110 -15.48 -13.43 -3.20
C ASP A 110 -16.04 -12.26 -4.01
N LYS A 111 -15.21 -11.60 -4.78
CA LYS A 111 -15.64 -10.59 -5.76
C LYS A 111 -16.30 -11.32 -6.95
N GLY A 112 -17.28 -12.20 -6.62
CA GLY A 112 -18.12 -13.00 -7.51
C GLY A 112 -17.78 -12.85 -8.97
N ASN A 113 -16.72 -13.48 -9.45
CA ASN A 113 -16.56 -13.89 -10.83
C ASN A 113 -15.20 -14.55 -11.07
N TYR A 114 -15.23 -15.78 -11.55
CA TYR A 114 -14.26 -16.50 -12.40
C TYR A 114 -12.83 -16.75 -11.89
N TYR A 115 -12.34 -16.08 -10.86
CA TYR A 115 -10.99 -16.31 -10.30
C TYR A 115 -11.08 -16.76 -8.85
N LYS A 116 -11.62 -17.97 -8.63
CA LYS A 116 -11.72 -18.62 -7.31
C LYS A 116 -10.38 -19.06 -6.72
N GLU A 117 -9.24 -18.72 -7.30
CA GLU A 117 -8.05 -19.52 -7.02
C GLU A 117 -7.06 -18.95 -6.03
N HIS A 118 -7.09 -17.75 -5.60
CA HIS A 118 -6.23 -17.37 -4.46
C HIS A 118 -6.85 -16.21 -3.70
N LYS A 119 -7.41 -16.51 -2.53
CA LYS A 119 -7.50 -15.52 -1.46
C LYS A 119 -6.11 -14.91 -1.34
N ASP A 120 -5.95 -13.67 -1.73
CA ASP A 120 -4.63 -13.10 -1.94
C ASP A 120 -4.02 -12.68 -0.59
N LYS A 121 -3.66 -13.71 0.20
CA LYS A 121 -3.13 -13.56 1.54
C LYS A 121 -1.82 -12.77 1.53
N GLU A 122 -1.00 -12.93 0.48
CA GLU A 122 0.25 -12.19 0.36
C GLU A 122 0.01 -10.70 0.13
N LYS A 123 -0.98 -10.35 -0.70
CA LYS A 123 -1.38 -8.96 -0.87
C LYS A 123 -1.96 -8.37 0.41
N ALA A 124 -2.76 -9.13 1.15
CA ALA A 124 -3.29 -8.69 2.45
C ALA A 124 -2.14 -8.40 3.44
N LEU A 125 -1.14 -9.28 3.51
CA LEU A 125 0.05 -9.09 4.37
C LEU A 125 0.82 -7.84 3.94
N GLU A 126 1.07 -7.67 2.65
CA GLU A 126 1.79 -6.52 2.13
C GLU A 126 1.05 -5.21 2.42
N ALA A 127 -0.26 -5.18 2.18
CA ALA A 127 -1.09 -4.03 2.51
C ALA A 127 -1.08 -3.71 4.02
N MET A 128 -1.08 -4.73 4.89
CA MET A 128 -0.94 -4.52 6.33
C MET A 128 0.44 -3.98 6.70
N LYS A 129 1.53 -4.47 6.09
CA LYS A 129 2.88 -3.93 6.30
C LYS A 129 2.96 -2.45 5.90
N ASN A 130 2.42 -2.12 4.73
CA ASN A 130 2.38 -0.74 4.25
C ASN A 130 1.53 0.16 5.16
N SER A 131 0.38 -0.34 5.67
CA SER A 131 -0.41 0.38 6.68
C SER A 131 0.35 0.55 8.00
N PHE A 132 1.13 -0.44 8.43
CA PHE A 132 1.96 -0.36 9.63
C PHE A 132 3.04 0.72 9.51
N TYR A 133 3.67 0.85 8.34
CA TYR A 133 4.62 1.94 8.07
C TYR A 133 3.93 3.31 8.09
N ASP A 134 2.74 3.43 7.52
CA ASP A 134 1.97 4.68 7.59
C ASP A 134 1.60 5.05 9.04
N TYR A 135 1.29 4.06 9.90
CA TYR A 135 1.11 4.30 11.34
C TYR A 135 2.35 4.91 11.98
N GLU A 136 3.53 4.39 11.66
CA GLU A 136 4.80 4.94 12.17
C GLU A 136 5.01 6.39 11.75
N TYR A 137 4.86 6.70 10.46
CA TYR A 137 5.01 8.08 9.95
C TYR A 137 4.02 9.04 10.61
N ILE A 138 2.76 8.63 10.80
CA ILE A 138 1.73 9.45 11.45
C ILE A 138 2.07 9.68 12.93
N ILE A 139 2.43 8.65 13.66
CA ILE A 139 2.73 8.74 15.10
C ILE A 139 3.99 9.59 15.32
N LYS A 140 5.02 9.38 14.52
CA LYS A 140 6.27 10.16 14.57
C LYS A 140 6.12 11.58 14.01
N GLY A 141 5.01 11.90 13.34
CA GLY A 141 4.73 13.20 12.75
C GLY A 141 5.56 13.51 11.50
N THR A 142 6.04 12.48 10.82
CA THR A 142 6.80 12.56 9.57
C THR A 142 5.96 12.21 8.34
N ASP A 143 4.65 12.01 8.51
CA ASP A 143 3.72 11.68 7.44
C ASP A 143 3.65 12.80 6.39
N MET A 144 3.72 12.42 5.12
CA MET A 144 3.70 13.37 4.00
C MET A 144 2.33 14.01 3.77
N LEU A 145 1.24 13.32 4.17
CA LEU A 145 -0.08 13.90 4.09
C LEU A 145 -0.24 14.97 5.16
N ALA A 146 -0.32 16.20 4.73
CA ALA A 146 -0.61 17.35 5.60
C ALA A 146 -2.07 17.36 6.10
N ASN A 147 -2.68 16.19 6.31
CA ASN A 147 -4.02 16.10 6.84
C ASN A 147 -4.05 16.68 8.25
N ILE A 148 -4.83 17.74 8.44
CA ILE A 148 -4.97 18.43 9.74
C ILE A 148 -5.30 17.42 10.85
N GLN A 149 -6.08 16.39 10.53
CA GLN A 149 -6.51 15.37 11.48
C GLN A 149 -5.34 14.54 12.04
N PHE A 150 -4.33 14.22 11.23
CA PHE A 150 -3.19 13.41 11.66
C PHE A 150 -2.06 14.22 12.32
N LYS A 151 -1.93 15.51 12.01
CA LYS A 151 -0.94 16.39 12.67
C LYS A 151 -1.10 16.44 14.18
N ASP A 152 -2.32 16.29 14.67
CA ASP A 152 -2.62 16.35 16.10
C ASP A 152 -2.20 15.10 16.87
N ILE A 153 -1.95 13.98 16.18
CA ILE A 153 -1.59 12.72 16.85
C ILE A 153 -0.25 12.85 17.56
N LYS A 154 0.78 13.27 16.83
CA LYS A 154 2.11 13.52 17.44
C LYS A 154 2.01 14.54 18.59
N ARG A 155 1.32 15.65 18.37
CA ARG A 155 1.16 16.70 19.40
C ARG A 155 0.45 16.18 20.67
N LYS A 156 -0.58 15.33 20.52
CA LYS A 156 -1.26 14.70 21.64
C LYS A 156 -0.33 13.75 22.39
N LEU A 157 0.42 12.94 21.66
CA LEU A 157 1.40 12.02 22.24
C LEU A 157 2.51 12.78 22.98
N ASP A 158 3.08 13.82 22.37
CA ASP A 158 4.12 14.66 23.00
C ASP A 158 3.60 15.24 24.34
N LYS A 159 2.38 15.76 24.37
CA LYS A 159 1.77 16.30 25.61
C LYS A 159 1.63 15.23 26.70
N LEU A 160 1.19 14.03 26.33
CA LEU A 160 1.04 12.94 27.30
C LEU A 160 2.39 12.42 27.80
N LEU A 161 3.39 12.33 26.91
CA LEU A 161 4.77 11.95 27.28
C LEU A 161 5.37 12.98 28.25
N THR A 162 5.24 14.27 27.93
CA THR A 162 5.69 15.35 28.82
C THR A 162 5.07 15.24 30.20
N LYS A 163 3.73 15.02 30.27
CA LYS A 163 2.97 14.94 31.53
C LYS A 163 3.36 13.71 32.36
N GLU A 164 3.55 12.55 31.75
CA GLU A 164 3.71 11.30 32.51
C GLU A 164 5.18 10.87 32.69
N THR A 165 6.10 11.42 31.91
CA THR A 165 7.51 11.00 31.95
C THR A 165 8.48 12.15 32.21
N ASN A 166 7.98 13.33 32.54
CA ASN A 166 8.81 14.54 32.75
C ASN A 166 9.82 14.77 31.62
N ASN A 167 9.41 14.62 30.37
CA ASN A 167 10.25 14.73 29.16
C ASN A 167 11.38 13.69 29.03
N THR A 168 11.42 12.63 29.83
CA THR A 168 12.46 11.59 29.73
C THR A 168 12.27 10.66 28.56
N LYS A 169 11.04 10.54 28.01
CA LYS A 169 10.72 9.69 26.85
C LYS A 169 10.24 10.55 25.68
N LYS A 170 10.71 10.19 24.48
CA LYS A 170 10.34 10.81 23.22
C LYS A 170 9.34 9.94 22.46
N VAL A 171 8.74 10.48 21.40
CA VAL A 171 7.81 9.77 20.51
C VAL A 171 8.44 8.52 19.90
N ASP A 172 9.71 8.59 19.51
CA ASP A 172 10.44 7.44 18.97
C ASP A 172 10.54 6.30 19.99
N ASP A 173 10.84 6.61 21.26
CA ASP A 173 10.88 5.62 22.34
C ASP A 173 9.51 4.98 22.57
N TRP A 174 8.45 5.78 22.49
CA TRP A 174 7.08 5.28 22.60
C TRP A 174 6.75 4.34 21.45
N TRP A 175 7.12 4.70 20.20
CA TRP A 175 6.92 3.84 19.04
C TRP A 175 7.67 2.53 19.20
N GLU A 176 8.96 2.56 19.48
CA GLU A 176 9.80 1.37 19.67
C GLU A 176 9.23 0.41 20.73
N THR A 177 8.70 0.97 21.82
CA THR A 177 8.08 0.18 22.91
C THR A 177 6.76 -0.45 22.49
N ASN A 178 6.00 0.18 21.57
CA ASN A 178 4.61 -0.22 21.27
C ASN A 178 4.40 -0.81 19.88
N LYS A 179 5.36 -0.70 18.95
CA LYS A 179 5.24 -1.17 17.56
C LYS A 179 4.83 -2.65 17.45
N LYS A 180 5.38 -3.52 18.32
CA LYS A 180 5.00 -4.94 18.37
C LYS A 180 3.53 -5.13 18.71
N SER A 181 3.00 -4.37 19.67
CA SER A 181 1.59 -4.41 20.04
C SER A 181 0.69 -3.94 18.91
N ILE A 182 1.12 -2.92 18.16
CA ILE A 182 0.38 -2.37 17.02
C ILE A 182 0.32 -3.39 15.87
N TRP A 183 1.45 -4.01 15.53
CA TRP A 183 1.49 -5.07 14.53
C TRP A 183 0.61 -6.26 14.91
N ASN A 184 0.70 -6.71 16.15
CA ASN A 184 -0.12 -7.80 16.65
C ASN A 184 -1.63 -7.45 16.65
N ALA A 185 -2.00 -6.20 16.91
CA ALA A 185 -3.39 -5.77 16.77
C ALA A 185 -3.88 -5.86 15.32
N MET A 186 -3.05 -5.51 14.32
CA MET A 186 -3.37 -5.72 12.90
C MET A 186 -3.58 -7.20 12.59
N LEU A 187 -2.70 -8.08 13.06
CA LEU A 187 -2.85 -9.53 12.89
C LEU A 187 -4.09 -10.08 13.58
N CYS A 188 -4.44 -9.58 14.77
CA CYS A 188 -5.72 -9.88 15.43
C CYS A 188 -6.92 -9.51 14.54
N GLY A 189 -6.88 -8.32 13.94
CA GLY A 189 -7.91 -7.86 13.02
C GLY A 189 -8.04 -8.79 11.80
N TYR A 190 -6.92 -9.16 11.20
CA TYR A 190 -6.88 -10.10 10.09
C TYR A 190 -7.50 -11.46 10.45
N LYS A 191 -7.24 -11.99 11.63
CA LYS A 191 -7.92 -13.21 12.12
C LYS A 191 -9.41 -13.01 12.32
N LYS A 192 -9.85 -11.86 12.83
CA LYS A 192 -11.28 -11.52 13.00
C LYS A 192 -12.05 -11.43 11.68
N SER A 193 -11.36 -11.25 10.55
CA SER A 193 -11.99 -11.34 9.22
C SER A 193 -12.18 -12.78 8.72
N GLY A 194 -11.99 -13.78 9.59
CA GLY A 194 -12.14 -15.20 9.24
C GLY A 194 -10.92 -15.82 8.59
N ASN A 195 -9.80 -15.12 8.55
CA ASN A 195 -8.57 -15.56 7.91
C ASN A 195 -7.64 -16.33 8.85
N LYS A 196 -6.86 -17.24 8.28
CA LYS A 196 -5.78 -17.92 9.00
C LYS A 196 -4.44 -17.29 8.64
N ILE A 197 -3.60 -17.04 9.63
CA ILE A 197 -2.21 -16.69 9.43
C ILE A 197 -1.49 -17.90 8.83
N ILE A 198 -0.71 -17.69 7.77
CA ILE A 198 -0.19 -18.79 6.95
C ILE A 198 1.06 -19.38 7.59
N ASP A 199 1.95 -18.55 8.10
CA ASP A 199 3.21 -18.98 8.69
C ASP A 199 3.76 -17.99 9.73
N ARG A 200 4.88 -18.37 10.35
CA ARG A 200 5.52 -17.54 11.38
C ARG A 200 6.14 -16.24 10.87
N SER A 201 6.38 -16.11 9.56
CA SER A 201 6.95 -14.88 8.99
C SER A 201 6.03 -13.68 9.18
N TRP A 202 4.70 -13.91 9.24
CA TRP A 202 3.72 -12.87 9.53
C TRP A 202 3.88 -12.27 10.92
N CYS A 203 4.49 -13.01 11.85
CA CYS A 203 4.72 -12.55 13.21
C CYS A 203 5.92 -11.63 13.34
N THR A 204 6.80 -11.64 12.36
CA THR A 204 7.93 -10.72 12.32
C THR A 204 7.41 -9.30 12.18
N ILE A 205 7.81 -8.44 13.10
CA ILE A 205 7.44 -7.02 13.05
C ILE A 205 8.06 -6.45 11.78
N PRO A 206 7.27 -5.79 10.93
CA PRO A 206 7.82 -5.11 9.77
C PRO A 206 8.90 -4.11 10.21
N THR A 207 10.08 -4.22 9.63
CA THR A 207 11.17 -3.27 9.89
C THR A 207 11.02 -2.10 8.94
N THR A 208 10.86 -0.90 9.48
CA THR A 208 11.00 0.29 8.68
C THR A 208 12.49 0.53 8.45
N GLU A 209 12.92 0.44 7.21
CA GLU A 209 14.12 1.14 6.82
C GLU A 209 13.89 2.63 7.08
N LYS A 210 14.93 3.39 7.37
CA LYS A 210 14.86 4.88 7.48
C LYS A 210 14.59 5.52 6.12
N THR A 211 13.64 4.98 5.39
CA THR A 211 13.34 5.32 4.00
C THR A 211 12.21 6.32 3.99
N PRO A 212 12.30 7.44 3.28
CA PRO A 212 11.17 8.36 3.14
C PRO A 212 9.89 7.67 2.67
N GLN A 213 8.74 8.03 3.25
CA GLN A 213 7.43 7.44 2.96
C GLN A 213 7.09 7.39 1.46
N PHE A 214 7.49 8.42 0.72
CA PHE A 214 7.36 8.47 -0.74
C PHE A 214 7.95 7.23 -1.43
N LEU A 215 9.10 6.76 -0.99
CA LEU A 215 9.77 5.60 -1.59
C LEU A 215 9.00 4.29 -1.32
N GLY A 216 8.35 4.18 -0.17
CA GLY A 216 7.43 3.08 0.10
C GLY A 216 6.23 3.09 -0.85
N TRP A 217 5.65 4.26 -1.08
CA TRP A 217 4.50 4.42 -1.96
C TRP A 217 4.84 4.14 -3.43
N ILE A 218 6.00 4.55 -3.93
CA ILE A 218 6.38 4.21 -5.32
C ILE A 218 6.66 2.71 -5.51
N LYS A 219 7.17 2.00 -4.50
CA LYS A 219 7.27 0.52 -4.54
C LYS A 219 5.89 -0.13 -4.58
N GLU A 220 4.94 0.36 -3.77
CA GLU A 220 3.55 -0.12 -3.78
C GLU A 220 2.88 0.14 -5.14
N TRP A 221 3.05 1.33 -5.72
CA TRP A 221 2.57 1.66 -7.06
C TRP A 221 3.20 0.76 -8.13
N GLY A 222 4.53 0.63 -8.12
CA GLY A 222 5.26 -0.18 -9.09
C GLY A 222 4.85 -1.65 -9.07
N THR A 223 4.64 -2.22 -7.88
CA THR A 223 4.12 -3.59 -7.73
C THR A 223 2.76 -3.76 -8.40
N ASN A 224 1.81 -2.84 -8.14
CA ASN A 224 0.48 -2.89 -8.74
C ASN A 224 0.52 -2.71 -10.26
N VAL A 225 1.34 -1.79 -10.76
CA VAL A 225 1.54 -1.60 -12.21
C VAL A 225 2.09 -2.86 -12.86
N CYS A 226 3.08 -3.53 -12.28
CA CYS A 226 3.63 -4.74 -12.86
C CYS A 226 2.60 -5.88 -12.90
N ILE A 227 1.77 -6.03 -11.87
CA ILE A 227 0.69 -7.02 -11.85
C ILE A 227 -0.34 -6.72 -12.96
N GLU A 228 -0.80 -5.48 -13.08
CA GLU A 228 -1.75 -5.12 -14.15
C GLU A 228 -1.14 -5.24 -15.54
N LYS A 229 0.11 -4.82 -15.72
CA LYS A 229 0.82 -4.92 -16.99
C LYS A 229 0.87 -6.36 -17.49
N GLU A 230 1.21 -7.30 -16.61
CA GLU A 230 1.23 -8.72 -16.97
C GLU A 230 -0.17 -9.26 -17.31
N LYS A 231 -1.21 -8.80 -16.63
CA LYS A 231 -2.60 -9.14 -16.96
C LYS A 231 -2.97 -8.66 -18.37
N TYR A 232 -2.67 -7.40 -18.71
CA TYR A 232 -2.93 -6.86 -20.05
C TYR A 232 -2.15 -7.60 -21.13
N LYS A 233 -0.85 -7.88 -20.91
CA LYS A 233 -0.04 -8.68 -21.83
C LYS A 233 -0.63 -10.08 -22.06
N LYS A 234 -1.06 -10.76 -21.00
CA LYS A 234 -1.69 -12.08 -21.09
C LYS A 234 -2.98 -12.03 -21.92
N ASN A 235 -3.81 -11.01 -21.71
CA ASN A 235 -5.05 -10.84 -22.48
C ASN A 235 -4.75 -10.62 -23.96
N VAL A 236 -3.82 -9.72 -24.30
CA VAL A 236 -3.41 -9.50 -25.69
C VAL A 236 -2.86 -10.78 -26.31
N LYS A 237 -2.00 -11.51 -25.60
CA LYS A 237 -1.47 -12.78 -26.08
C LYS A 237 -2.57 -13.81 -26.34
N SER A 238 -3.54 -13.93 -25.43
CA SER A 238 -4.68 -14.88 -25.58
C SER A 238 -5.54 -14.55 -26.79
N GLU A 239 -5.97 -13.29 -26.92
CA GLU A 239 -6.91 -12.87 -27.96
C GLU A 239 -6.25 -12.71 -29.35
N CYS A 240 -4.93 -12.54 -29.38
CA CYS A 240 -4.20 -12.31 -30.63
C CYS A 240 -3.43 -13.52 -31.16
N SER A 241 -3.37 -14.64 -30.40
CA SER A 241 -2.54 -15.80 -30.77
C SER A 241 -2.89 -16.43 -32.11
N ASN A 242 -4.14 -16.33 -32.52
CA ASN A 242 -4.66 -16.94 -33.76
C ASN A 242 -4.87 -15.92 -34.90
N VAL A 243 -4.48 -14.65 -34.69
CA VAL A 243 -4.68 -13.59 -35.69
C VAL A 243 -3.37 -13.42 -36.48
N PRO A 244 -3.35 -13.73 -37.78
CA PRO A 244 -2.19 -13.43 -38.61
C PRO A 244 -1.87 -11.93 -38.64
N ASN A 245 -0.59 -11.56 -38.61
CA ASN A 245 -0.15 -10.16 -38.57
C ASN A 245 -0.71 -9.28 -39.69
N ASN A 246 -1.02 -9.85 -40.83
CA ASN A 246 -1.63 -9.16 -41.99
C ASN A 246 -3.13 -8.94 -41.86
N ASN A 247 -3.80 -9.58 -40.90
CA ASN A 247 -5.24 -9.48 -40.65
C ASN A 247 -5.59 -8.60 -39.44
N LEU A 248 -4.62 -8.01 -38.77
CA LEU A 248 -4.83 -7.01 -37.72
C LEU A 248 -5.61 -5.83 -38.29
N GLY A 249 -6.75 -5.48 -37.66
CA GLY A 249 -7.66 -4.46 -38.15
C GLY A 249 -8.74 -4.94 -39.15
N SER A 250 -8.76 -6.26 -39.53
CA SER A 250 -9.81 -6.82 -40.37
C SER A 250 -11.17 -6.87 -39.66
N GLN A 251 -12.25 -7.05 -40.44
CA GLN A 251 -13.63 -7.16 -39.91
C GLN A 251 -13.95 -8.51 -39.25
N ALA A 252 -13.01 -9.49 -39.28
CA ALA A 252 -13.19 -10.77 -38.64
C ALA A 252 -13.34 -10.64 -37.13
N SER A 253 -14.18 -11.47 -36.52
CA SER A 253 -14.49 -11.44 -35.07
C SER A 253 -13.24 -11.56 -34.21
N GLU A 254 -12.34 -12.48 -34.55
CA GLU A 254 -11.07 -12.71 -33.82
C GLU A 254 -10.14 -11.50 -33.89
N SER A 255 -10.05 -10.85 -35.05
CA SER A 255 -9.28 -9.63 -35.24
C SER A 255 -9.85 -8.46 -34.43
N LYS A 256 -11.17 -8.35 -34.31
CA LYS A 256 -11.82 -7.31 -33.48
C LYS A 256 -11.49 -7.45 -32.00
N ASN A 257 -11.51 -8.66 -31.46
CA ASN A 257 -11.16 -8.90 -30.07
C ASN A 257 -9.69 -8.57 -29.80
N CYS A 258 -8.78 -9.04 -30.64
CA CYS A 258 -7.36 -8.73 -30.56
C CYS A 258 -7.12 -7.21 -30.58
N THR A 259 -7.67 -6.51 -31.58
CA THR A 259 -7.57 -5.05 -31.67
C THR A 259 -8.12 -4.35 -30.44
N SER A 260 -9.25 -4.82 -29.90
CA SER A 260 -9.85 -4.29 -28.67
C SER A 260 -8.89 -4.41 -27.48
N GLU A 261 -8.26 -5.58 -27.28
CA GLU A 261 -7.33 -5.78 -26.17
C GLU A 261 -6.03 -4.96 -26.33
N ILE A 262 -5.53 -4.80 -27.57
CA ILE A 262 -4.40 -3.90 -27.84
C ILE A 262 -4.76 -2.45 -27.45
N ARG A 263 -5.94 -1.96 -27.84
CA ARG A 263 -6.38 -0.59 -27.49
C ARG A 263 -6.55 -0.41 -25.98
N LYS A 264 -7.10 -1.37 -25.28
CA LYS A 264 -7.18 -1.35 -23.82
C LYS A 264 -5.80 -1.24 -23.18
N TYR A 265 -4.83 -2.01 -23.67
CA TYR A 265 -3.46 -1.94 -23.17
C TYR A 265 -2.80 -0.60 -23.48
N GLN A 266 -3.00 -0.03 -24.67
CA GLN A 266 -2.51 1.30 -25.02
C GLN A 266 -3.10 2.39 -24.13
N GLU A 267 -4.42 2.37 -23.90
CA GLU A 267 -5.08 3.36 -23.03
C GLU A 267 -4.59 3.23 -21.59
N TRP A 268 -4.47 2.01 -21.07
CA TRP A 268 -3.89 1.73 -19.77
C TRP A 268 -2.45 2.27 -19.69
N SER A 269 -1.60 1.97 -20.67
CA SER A 269 -0.21 2.44 -20.72
C SER A 269 -0.12 3.96 -20.71
N ARG A 270 -1.00 4.65 -21.45
CA ARG A 270 -1.06 6.11 -21.46
C ARG A 270 -1.38 6.70 -20.09
N LYS A 271 -2.32 6.11 -19.36
CA LYS A 271 -2.65 6.56 -18.00
C LYS A 271 -1.47 6.31 -17.04
N ARG A 272 -0.83 5.17 -17.15
CA ARG A 272 0.31 4.81 -16.27
C ARG A 272 1.55 5.63 -16.58
N SER A 273 1.80 5.97 -17.86
CA SER A 273 2.92 6.85 -18.21
C SER A 273 2.80 8.25 -17.57
N ILE A 274 1.60 8.82 -17.52
CA ILE A 274 1.37 10.10 -16.84
C ILE A 274 1.68 10.01 -15.34
N GLN A 275 1.28 8.92 -14.69
CA GLN A 275 1.60 8.68 -13.28
C GLN A 275 3.11 8.47 -13.08
N TRP A 276 3.76 7.73 -13.98
CA TRP A 276 5.20 7.50 -13.95
C TRP A 276 6.02 8.78 -14.12
N ASP A 277 5.60 9.66 -15.01
CA ASP A 277 6.22 10.96 -15.20
C ASP A 277 6.15 11.81 -13.91
N ALA A 278 4.97 11.83 -13.27
CA ALA A 278 4.79 12.53 -12.00
C ALA A 278 5.68 11.95 -10.88
N ILE A 279 5.79 10.63 -10.78
CA ILE A 279 6.69 9.96 -9.82
C ILE A 279 8.15 10.32 -10.12
N SER A 280 8.56 10.21 -11.37
CA SER A 280 9.95 10.43 -11.81
C SER A 280 10.39 11.87 -11.57
N GLU A 281 9.54 12.84 -11.91
CA GLU A 281 9.78 14.26 -11.65
C GLU A 281 9.87 14.54 -10.14
N ARG A 282 8.97 13.94 -9.35
CA ARG A 282 9.00 14.10 -7.90
C ARG A 282 10.24 13.49 -7.27
N TYR A 283 10.64 12.31 -7.70
CA TYR A 283 11.88 11.67 -7.25
C TYR A 283 13.09 12.57 -7.51
N LYS A 284 13.23 13.09 -8.74
CA LYS A 284 14.28 14.02 -9.14
C LYS A 284 14.30 15.29 -8.27
N LYS A 285 13.11 15.85 -8.00
CA LYS A 285 12.97 17.01 -7.13
C LYS A 285 13.43 16.71 -5.70
N TYR A 286 13.07 15.58 -5.14
CA TYR A 286 13.45 15.20 -3.78
C TYR A 286 14.95 14.90 -3.65
N LYS A 287 15.58 14.36 -4.68
CA LYS A 287 17.04 14.24 -4.76
C LYS A 287 17.71 15.61 -4.66
N GLY A 288 17.20 16.62 -5.38
CA GLY A 288 17.71 17.97 -5.35
C GLY A 288 17.42 18.74 -4.04
N MET A 289 16.49 18.25 -3.20
CA MET A 289 16.10 18.88 -1.92
C MET A 289 16.64 18.14 -0.69
N ASP A 290 17.64 17.30 -0.82
CA ASP A 290 18.23 16.48 0.25
C ASP A 290 17.24 15.51 0.96
N ILE A 291 15.98 15.41 0.53
CA ILE A 291 15.00 14.48 1.10
C ILE A 291 15.44 13.03 0.84
N LEU A 292 16.07 12.79 -0.31
CA LEU A 292 16.62 11.52 -0.71
C LEU A 292 18.16 11.51 -0.72
N LYS A 293 18.82 12.31 0.12
CA LYS A 293 20.27 12.43 0.15
C LYS A 293 21.00 11.11 0.41
N ASP A 294 20.41 10.26 1.25
CA ASP A 294 20.99 8.95 1.62
C ASP A 294 20.64 7.84 0.64
N VAL A 295 19.80 8.12 -0.39
CA VAL A 295 19.43 7.19 -1.44
C VAL A 295 20.45 7.30 -2.57
N LYS A 296 21.07 6.19 -2.97
CA LYS A 296 22.16 6.20 -3.96
C LYS A 296 21.65 6.34 -5.39
N GLU A 297 20.53 5.72 -5.68
CA GLU A 297 19.97 5.62 -7.02
C GLU A 297 19.64 7.00 -7.61
N PRO A 298 20.04 7.25 -8.87
CA PRO A 298 19.92 8.58 -9.48
C PRO A 298 18.46 8.94 -9.83
N ASP A 299 17.65 7.94 -10.12
CA ASP A 299 16.26 8.11 -10.55
C ASP A 299 15.33 7.03 -10.00
N ALA A 300 14.03 7.21 -10.21
CA ALA A 300 13.00 6.31 -9.70
C ALA A 300 13.05 4.91 -10.33
N ASN A 301 13.50 4.78 -11.58
CA ASN A 301 13.58 3.49 -12.26
C ASN A 301 14.69 2.62 -11.67
N GLU A 302 15.88 3.18 -11.49
CA GLU A 302 16.99 2.48 -10.84
C GLU A 302 16.66 2.14 -9.38
N TYR A 303 15.97 3.05 -8.68
CA TYR A 303 15.49 2.77 -7.33
C TYR A 303 14.54 1.57 -7.28
N LEU A 304 13.53 1.53 -8.16
CA LEU A 304 12.58 0.41 -8.19
C LEU A 304 13.26 -0.90 -8.61
N LYS A 305 14.18 -0.85 -9.55
CA LYS A 305 14.95 -2.01 -9.99
C LYS A 305 15.77 -2.64 -8.86
N GLU A 306 16.39 -1.81 -8.01
CA GLU A 306 17.24 -2.27 -6.91
C GLU A 306 16.42 -2.68 -5.68
N HIS A 307 15.37 -1.92 -5.33
CA HIS A 307 14.68 -2.06 -4.05
C HIS A 307 13.27 -2.67 -4.13
N CYS A 308 12.78 -3.02 -5.33
CA CYS A 308 11.45 -3.59 -5.50
C CYS A 308 11.49 -4.94 -6.21
N SER A 309 11.75 -6.00 -5.47
CA SER A 309 11.75 -7.38 -6.01
C SER A 309 10.42 -7.79 -6.67
N LYS A 310 9.31 -7.13 -6.31
CA LYS A 310 7.98 -7.35 -6.88
C LYS A 310 7.68 -6.45 -8.09
N CYS A 311 8.65 -5.65 -8.56
CA CYS A 311 8.54 -4.77 -9.71
C CYS A 311 9.44 -5.23 -10.87
N PRO A 312 9.31 -6.47 -11.39
CA PRO A 312 10.22 -6.97 -12.43
C PRO A 312 9.97 -6.35 -13.81
N CYS A 313 8.88 -5.60 -13.96
CA CYS A 313 8.51 -4.98 -15.21
C CYS A 313 9.23 -3.63 -15.39
N GLY A 314 9.69 -3.32 -16.61
CA GLY A 314 10.17 -1.97 -16.93
C GLY A 314 9.01 -0.97 -17.01
N PHE A 315 9.30 0.30 -16.69
CA PHE A 315 8.29 1.39 -16.71
C PHE A 315 8.44 2.30 -17.94
N ASN A 316 9.62 2.36 -18.54
CA ASN A 316 9.92 3.29 -19.65
C ASN A 316 9.17 2.95 -20.95
N ASP A 317 8.84 1.68 -21.19
CA ASP A 317 8.10 1.24 -22.37
C ASP A 317 6.62 1.64 -22.38
N MET A 318 6.08 2.10 -21.26
CA MET A 318 4.68 2.57 -21.20
C MET A 318 4.44 3.81 -22.07
N GLN A 319 5.41 4.73 -22.14
CA GLN A 319 5.33 5.88 -23.04
C GLN A 319 5.40 5.48 -24.52
N GLU A 320 6.29 4.55 -24.85
CA GLU A 320 6.43 4.05 -26.21
C GLU A 320 5.14 3.37 -26.70
N ILE A 321 4.51 2.54 -25.83
CA ILE A 321 3.24 1.87 -26.13
C ILE A 321 2.11 2.91 -26.27
N ALA A 322 2.07 3.91 -25.40
CA ALA A 322 1.06 4.94 -25.40
C ALA A 322 1.10 5.85 -26.63
N ASN A 323 2.30 6.10 -27.16
CA ASN A 323 2.51 7.05 -28.27
C ASN A 323 2.30 6.40 -29.64
N ASN A 324 2.24 5.08 -29.72
CA ASN A 324 2.07 4.33 -30.97
C ASN A 324 0.59 4.25 -31.41
N LYS A 325 -0.10 5.40 -31.49
CA LYS A 325 -1.54 5.46 -31.78
C LYS A 325 -1.94 4.92 -33.15
N ASP A 326 -1.04 4.99 -34.13
CA ASP A 326 -1.35 4.78 -35.53
C ASP A 326 -0.90 3.43 -36.09
N ASN A 327 -0.22 2.59 -35.29
CA ASN A 327 0.29 1.30 -35.76
C ASN A 327 0.02 0.17 -34.77
N GLU A 328 -1.24 -0.34 -34.80
CA GLU A 328 -1.66 -1.50 -33.99
C GLU A 328 -0.71 -2.72 -34.20
N LYS A 329 -0.21 -2.89 -35.42
CA LYS A 329 0.72 -3.96 -35.79
C LYS A 329 2.09 -3.81 -35.11
N GLU A 330 2.63 -2.61 -35.07
CA GLU A 330 3.92 -2.36 -34.40
C GLU A 330 3.77 -2.48 -32.88
N THR A 331 2.67 -2.00 -32.32
CA THR A 331 2.35 -2.19 -30.89
C THR A 331 2.23 -3.66 -30.54
N PHE A 332 1.53 -4.45 -31.35
CA PHE A 332 1.40 -5.88 -31.17
C PHE A 332 2.77 -6.59 -31.21
N ASN A 333 3.60 -6.31 -32.21
CA ASN A 333 4.92 -6.88 -32.32
C ASN A 333 5.79 -6.55 -31.09
N ARG A 334 5.79 -5.32 -30.63
CA ARG A 334 6.53 -4.91 -29.42
C ARG A 334 6.02 -5.60 -28.15
N ILE A 335 4.71 -5.83 -28.02
CA ILE A 335 4.15 -6.59 -26.91
C ILE A 335 4.59 -8.05 -26.96
N ILE A 336 4.55 -8.66 -28.14
CA ILE A 336 4.90 -10.07 -28.33
C ILE A 336 6.41 -10.31 -28.26
N GLU A 337 7.25 -9.46 -28.83
CA GLU A 337 8.71 -9.56 -28.74
C GLU A 337 9.19 -9.51 -27.30
N LYS A 338 8.60 -8.64 -26.46
CA LYS A 338 8.93 -8.56 -25.04
C LYS A 338 8.38 -9.72 -24.20
N VAL A 339 7.43 -10.50 -24.72
CA VAL A 339 6.88 -11.71 -24.07
C VAL A 339 7.70 -12.97 -24.40
N ASN A 340 8.42 -12.96 -25.50
CA ASN A 340 9.21 -14.11 -25.98
C ASN A 340 10.64 -14.14 -25.47
N ILE A 341 11.06 -13.25 -24.59
CA ILE A 341 12.35 -13.35 -23.90
C ILE A 341 12.21 -14.46 -22.84
N PRO A 342 12.95 -15.58 -22.96
CA PRO A 342 13.00 -16.58 -21.90
C PRO A 342 13.48 -15.89 -20.61
N ALA A 343 12.83 -16.19 -19.51
CA ALA A 343 13.39 -15.88 -18.20
C ALA A 343 14.68 -16.72 -18.06
N GLU A 344 15.85 -16.06 -18.12
CA GLU A 344 17.10 -16.61 -17.64
C GLU A 344 17.12 -16.61 -16.11
#